data_f059330d1f20f0f0c4609da334f22e3b
#
_entry.id   f059330d1f20f0f0c4609da334f22e3b
#
_cell.length_a   1.000
_cell.length_b   1.000
_cell.length_c   1.000
_cell.angle_alpha   90.00
_cell.angle_beta   90.00
_cell.angle_gamma   90.00
#
_symmetry.space_group_name_H-M   'P 1'
#
loop_
_entity.id
_entity.type
_entity.pdbx_description
1 polymer ?
#
loop_
_entity_poly.entity_id
_entity_poly.type
_entity_poly.pdbx_seq_one_letter_code
_entity_poly.pdbx_strand_id
1 'polypeptide(L)'
;MIGKIRKGSGFKGCVNYVLGKEQATLLHAEGVLAESNRDIIRSFILQAGMNPDLKKPVGHIALSYSPVDAPKLTDGKMVQLAQEYMREMKITDTQYIIVRHQDREHPHVHICLLYTSPSPRDSTSS
;
A
#
# COMPACT_ATOMS: atom_id res chain seq x y z
N MET A 1 1.31 -9.23 -14.05
CA MET A 1 1.26 -8.63 -12.71
C MET A 1 0.18 -9.32 -11.89
N ILE A 2 0.54 -9.79 -10.71
CA ILE A 2 -0.39 -10.48 -9.83
C ILE A 2 -0.45 -9.71 -8.53
N GLY A 3 -1.66 -9.41 -8.05
CA GLY A 3 -1.84 -8.66 -6.82
C GLY A 3 -2.66 -9.45 -5.81
N LYS A 4 -2.27 -9.33 -4.54
CA LYS A 4 -2.99 -9.93 -3.42
C LYS A 4 -3.27 -8.85 -2.38
N ILE A 5 -4.50 -8.81 -1.88
CA ILE A 5 -4.90 -7.81 -0.90
C ILE A 5 -5.23 -8.50 0.41
N ARG A 6 -4.70 -7.96 1.50
CA ARG A 6 -5.04 -8.40 2.84
C ARG A 6 -5.49 -7.19 3.64
N LYS A 7 -6.44 -7.39 4.52
CA LYS A 7 -6.94 -6.34 5.39
C LYS A 7 -6.58 -6.64 6.83
N GLY A 8 -6.32 -5.58 7.59
CA GLY A 8 -5.96 -5.74 8.99
C GLY A 8 -6.30 -4.51 9.80
N SER A 9 -5.99 -4.56 11.08
CA SER A 9 -6.32 -3.48 11.99
C SER A 9 -5.10 -2.72 12.51
N GLY A 10 -3.88 -3.24 12.30
CA GLY A 10 -2.68 -2.64 12.87
C GLY A 10 -1.75 -2.06 11.83
N PHE A 11 -1.66 -0.74 11.77
CA PHE A 11 -0.72 -0.08 10.86
C PHE A 11 0.72 -0.34 11.25
N LYS A 12 1.00 -0.37 12.56
CA LYS A 12 2.35 -0.60 13.05
C LYS A 12 2.92 -1.91 12.50
N GLY A 13 2.14 -2.96 12.57
CA GLY A 13 2.58 -4.26 12.07
C GLY A 13 2.82 -4.24 10.56
N CYS A 14 1.91 -3.64 9.79
CA CYS A 14 2.04 -3.59 8.35
C CYS A 14 3.25 -2.75 7.93
N VAL A 15 3.37 -1.54 8.46
CA VAL A 15 4.47 -0.64 8.09
C VAL A 15 5.81 -1.24 8.48
N ASN A 16 5.91 -1.80 9.68
CA ASN A 16 7.17 -2.41 10.12
C ASN A 16 7.50 -3.64 9.28
N TYR A 17 6.50 -4.40 8.86
CA TYR A 17 6.74 -5.54 8.00
C TYR A 17 7.29 -5.11 6.64
N VAL A 18 6.64 -4.14 6.00
CA VAL A 18 7.04 -3.77 4.65
C VAL A 18 8.34 -2.97 4.62
N LEU A 19 8.60 -2.14 5.62
CA LEU A 19 9.81 -1.33 5.67
C LEU A 19 10.94 -1.96 6.47
N GLY A 20 10.66 -3.03 7.20
CA GLY A 20 11.66 -3.68 8.05
C GLY A 20 12.55 -4.67 7.33
N LYS A 21 12.28 -4.98 6.07
CA LYS A 21 13.14 -5.87 5.30
C LYS A 21 14.42 -5.16 4.91
N GLU A 22 15.54 -5.89 4.93
CA GLU A 22 16.83 -5.31 4.60
C GLU A 22 16.86 -4.65 3.23
N GLN A 23 16.16 -5.22 2.28
CA GLN A 23 16.17 -4.72 0.92
C GLN A 23 14.91 -3.96 0.56
N ALA A 24 14.24 -3.44 1.57
CA ALA A 24 13.05 -2.64 1.34
C ALA A 24 13.44 -1.21 0.99
N THR A 25 12.82 -0.67 -0.04
CA THR A 25 13.04 0.70 -0.47
C THR A 25 11.70 1.40 -0.61
N LEU A 26 11.52 2.49 0.11
CA LEU A 26 10.30 3.29 -0.01
C LEU A 26 10.33 4.04 -1.33
N LEU A 27 9.42 3.70 -2.23
CA LEU A 27 9.37 4.32 -3.56
C LEU A 27 8.46 5.54 -3.59
N HIS A 28 7.39 5.52 -2.82
CA HIS A 28 6.40 6.59 -2.86
C HIS A 28 5.61 6.61 -1.56
N ALA A 29 5.27 7.81 -1.12
CA ALA A 29 4.41 7.99 0.04
C ALA A 29 3.41 9.09 -0.27
N GLU A 30 2.14 8.83 -0.04
CA GLU A 30 1.07 9.76 -0.35
C GLU A 30 0.28 10.05 0.91
N GLY A 31 0.19 11.33 1.26
CA GLY A 31 -0.64 11.75 2.39
C GLY A 31 -0.09 11.40 3.76
N VAL A 32 1.16 10.94 3.85
CA VAL A 32 1.79 10.60 5.12
C VAL A 32 3.13 11.29 5.23
N LEU A 33 3.59 11.48 6.46
CA LEU A 33 4.94 11.98 6.71
C LEU A 33 5.90 10.80 6.62
N ALA A 34 6.77 10.82 5.64
CA ALA A 34 7.65 9.70 5.34
C ALA A 34 9.07 9.88 5.86
N GLU A 35 9.25 10.62 6.93
CA GLU A 35 10.56 10.85 7.51
C GLU A 35 11.07 9.64 8.27
N SER A 36 10.16 8.87 8.87
CA SER A 36 10.52 7.65 9.59
C SER A 36 9.33 6.71 9.60
N ASN A 37 9.59 5.44 9.94
CA ASN A 37 8.50 4.47 10.08
C ASN A 37 7.47 4.95 11.09
N ARG A 38 7.95 5.54 12.17
CA ARG A 38 7.08 6.05 13.23
C ARG A 38 6.15 7.13 12.70
N ASP A 39 6.67 8.06 11.91
CA ASP A 39 5.86 9.13 11.34
C ASP A 39 4.81 8.59 10.37
N ILE A 40 5.19 7.60 9.58
CA ILE A 40 4.26 6.96 8.66
C ILE A 40 3.13 6.29 9.44
N ILE A 41 3.48 5.51 10.46
CA ILE A 41 2.50 4.84 11.29
C ILE A 41 1.57 5.84 11.96
N ARG A 42 2.13 6.90 12.50
CA ARG A 42 1.35 7.93 13.18
C ARG A 42 0.38 8.61 12.21
N SER A 43 0.82 8.90 10.99
CA SER A 43 -0.03 9.52 9.99
C SER A 43 -1.24 8.65 9.67
N PHE A 44 -1.02 7.35 9.50
CA PHE A 44 -2.11 6.43 9.24
C PHE A 44 -3.08 6.36 10.43
N ILE A 45 -2.53 6.29 11.64
CA ILE A 45 -3.36 6.17 12.84
C ILE A 45 -4.21 7.42 13.04
N LEU A 46 -3.63 8.60 12.82
CA LEU A 46 -4.37 9.83 12.95
C LEU A 46 -5.52 9.91 11.96
N GLN A 47 -5.27 9.52 10.73
CA GLN A 47 -6.31 9.57 9.71
C GLN A 47 -7.39 8.53 9.98
N ALA A 48 -6.99 7.33 10.39
CA ALA A 48 -7.94 6.27 10.71
C ALA A 48 -8.81 6.65 11.91
N GLY A 49 -8.23 7.37 12.85
CA GLY A 49 -8.96 7.82 14.04
C GLY A 49 -10.09 8.78 13.73
N MET A 50 -10.06 9.42 12.56
CA MET A 50 -11.13 10.32 12.14
C MET A 50 -12.36 9.55 11.64
N ASN A 51 -12.23 8.23 11.49
CA ASN A 51 -13.33 7.38 11.05
C ASN A 51 -13.39 6.15 11.93
N PRO A 52 -13.96 6.24 13.13
CA PRO A 52 -13.94 5.14 14.10
C PRO A 52 -14.76 3.93 13.68
N ASP A 53 -15.57 4.06 12.66
CA ASP A 53 -16.35 2.92 12.15
C ASP A 53 -15.52 1.94 11.34
N LEU A 54 -14.28 2.30 10.99
CA LEU A 54 -13.42 1.42 10.25
C LEU A 54 -12.92 0.29 11.16
N LYS A 55 -13.28 -0.93 10.85
CA LYS A 55 -12.88 -2.09 11.64
C LYS A 55 -11.53 -2.64 11.20
N LYS A 56 -11.26 -2.60 9.91
CA LYS A 56 -9.99 -3.07 9.35
C LYS A 56 -9.43 -2.00 8.42
N PRO A 57 -8.87 -0.93 8.99
CA PRO A 57 -8.42 0.20 8.17
C PRO A 57 -7.14 -0.06 7.40
N VAL A 58 -6.40 -1.13 7.71
CA VAL A 58 -5.14 -1.42 7.04
C VAL A 58 -5.40 -2.24 5.79
N GLY A 59 -4.91 -1.76 4.66
CA GLY A 59 -4.88 -2.54 3.45
C GLY A 59 -3.43 -2.82 3.08
N HIS A 60 -3.12 -4.07 2.82
CA HIS A 60 -1.78 -4.48 2.39
C HIS A 60 -1.90 -5.19 1.05
N ILE A 61 -1.34 -4.60 0.02
CA ILE A 61 -1.35 -5.15 -1.32
C ILE A 61 0.05 -5.58 -1.69
N ALA A 62 0.20 -6.83 -2.10
CA ALA A 62 1.46 -7.33 -2.62
C ALA A 62 1.32 -7.50 -4.13
N LEU A 63 2.14 -6.79 -4.89
CA LEU A 63 2.14 -6.87 -6.35
C LEU A 63 3.42 -7.53 -6.82
N SER A 64 3.29 -8.59 -7.62
CA SER A 64 4.42 -9.28 -8.24
C SER A 64 4.38 -9.02 -9.74
N TYR A 65 5.53 -8.67 -10.30
CA TYR A 65 5.64 -8.40 -11.72
C TYR A 65 6.24 -9.60 -12.43
N SER A 66 5.94 -9.73 -13.72
CA SER A 66 6.47 -10.81 -14.52
C SER A 66 7.99 -10.69 -14.65
N PRO A 67 8.73 -11.81 -14.59
CA PRO A 67 10.18 -11.78 -14.82
C PRO A 67 10.55 -11.25 -16.20
N VAL A 68 9.66 -11.41 -17.16
CA VAL A 68 9.89 -10.91 -18.52
C VAL A 68 9.95 -9.39 -18.52
N ASP A 69 9.17 -8.76 -17.65
CA ASP A 69 9.13 -7.30 -17.56
C ASP A 69 10.23 -6.74 -16.66
N ALA A 70 10.87 -7.59 -15.85
CA ALA A 70 11.82 -7.12 -14.86
C ALA A 70 12.91 -6.19 -15.40
N PRO A 71 13.54 -6.49 -16.55
CA PRO A 71 14.56 -5.60 -17.08
C PRO A 71 14.06 -4.24 -17.50
N LYS A 72 12.76 -4.12 -17.70
CA LYS A 72 12.14 -2.87 -18.13
C LYS A 72 11.57 -2.06 -16.98
N LEU A 73 11.56 -2.63 -15.78
CA LEU A 73 10.96 -1.98 -14.64
C LEU A 73 11.94 -1.05 -13.96
N THR A 74 11.58 0.21 -13.87
CA THR A 74 12.26 1.19 -13.05
C THR A 74 11.42 1.43 -11.81
N ASP A 75 11.98 2.13 -10.83
CA ASP A 75 11.23 2.48 -9.63
C ASP A 75 9.98 3.30 -9.99
N GLY A 76 10.13 4.25 -10.90
CA GLY A 76 9.00 5.05 -11.35
C GLY A 76 7.95 4.23 -12.06
N LYS A 77 8.37 3.25 -12.85
CA LYS A 77 7.42 2.38 -13.55
C LYS A 77 6.67 1.50 -12.57
N MET A 78 7.36 0.98 -11.57
CA MET A 78 6.71 0.17 -10.54
C MET A 78 5.67 0.97 -9.77
N VAL A 79 5.99 2.22 -9.44
CA VAL A 79 5.03 3.11 -8.77
C VAL A 79 3.82 3.36 -9.66
N GLN A 80 4.07 3.63 -10.94
CA GLN A 80 2.98 3.88 -11.89
C GLN A 80 2.04 2.69 -11.98
N LEU A 81 2.59 1.49 -12.11
CA LEU A 81 1.78 0.28 -12.22
C LEU A 81 1.02 0.01 -10.93
N ALA A 82 1.65 0.26 -9.79
CA ALA A 82 0.97 0.08 -8.51
C ALA A 82 -0.20 1.06 -8.37
N GLN A 83 0.00 2.30 -8.78
CA GLN A 83 -1.07 3.30 -8.74
C GLN A 83 -2.21 2.95 -9.68
N GLU A 84 -1.89 2.43 -10.85
CA GLU A 84 -2.91 1.97 -11.79
C GLU A 84 -3.71 0.80 -11.21
N TYR A 85 -3.02 -0.13 -10.55
CA TYR A 85 -3.69 -1.24 -9.90
C TYR A 85 -4.67 -0.74 -8.84
N MET A 86 -4.23 0.20 -8.01
CA MET A 86 -5.09 0.77 -6.98
C MET A 86 -6.32 1.45 -7.61
N ARG A 87 -6.10 2.15 -8.71
CA ARG A 87 -7.20 2.83 -9.40
C ARG A 87 -8.22 1.83 -9.94
N GLU A 88 -7.74 0.73 -10.51
CA GLU A 88 -8.64 -0.31 -11.00
C GLU A 88 -9.43 -0.96 -9.87
N MET A 89 -8.83 -1.03 -8.69
CA MET A 89 -9.51 -1.56 -7.51
C MET A 89 -10.38 -0.50 -6.83
N LYS A 90 -10.46 0.69 -7.43
CA LYS A 90 -11.24 1.82 -6.91
C LYS A 90 -10.72 2.32 -5.56
N ILE A 91 -9.44 2.15 -5.34
CA ILE A 91 -8.77 2.67 -4.15
C ILE A 91 -8.17 4.02 -4.55
N THR A 92 -8.87 5.09 -4.21
CA THR A 92 -8.46 6.44 -4.54
C THR A 92 -8.61 7.34 -3.32
N ASP A 93 -7.98 8.50 -3.36
CA ASP A 93 -8.11 9.52 -2.30
C ASP A 93 -7.78 8.96 -0.92
N THR A 94 -6.71 8.16 -0.83
CA THR A 94 -6.32 7.57 0.43
C THR A 94 -4.83 7.75 0.66
N GLN A 95 -4.43 7.59 1.93
CA GLN A 95 -3.02 7.56 2.27
C GLN A 95 -2.44 6.20 1.93
N TYR A 96 -1.24 6.19 1.41
CA TYR A 96 -0.57 4.92 1.12
C TYR A 96 0.93 5.13 0.99
N ILE A 97 1.67 4.02 1.13
CA ILE A 97 3.09 3.97 0.81
C ILE A 97 3.32 2.79 -0.14
N ILE A 98 4.29 2.95 -1.03
CA ILE A 98 4.70 1.89 -1.95
C ILE A 98 6.15 1.55 -1.64
N VAL A 99 6.42 0.29 -1.32
CA VAL A 99 7.74 -0.17 -0.91
C VAL A 99 8.18 -1.29 -1.84
N ARG A 100 9.38 -1.16 -2.39
CA ARG A 100 9.96 -2.20 -3.23
C ARG A 100 10.74 -3.18 -2.37
N HIS A 101 10.55 -4.47 -2.62
CA HIS A 101 11.33 -5.53 -2.00
C HIS A 101 12.16 -6.22 -3.09
N GLN A 102 13.43 -6.47 -2.80
CA GLN A 102 14.33 -7.12 -3.74
C GLN A 102 14.94 -8.40 -3.15
N ASP A 103 14.20 -9.05 -2.29
CA ASP A 103 14.67 -10.27 -1.65
C ASP A 103 14.39 -11.53 -2.48
N ARG A 104 13.89 -11.35 -3.70
CA ARG A 104 13.55 -12.45 -4.59
C ARG A 104 14.00 -12.14 -6.01
N GLU A 105 14.01 -13.16 -6.86
CA GLU A 105 14.36 -13.00 -8.27
C GLU A 105 13.41 -12.05 -8.99
N HIS A 106 12.15 -12.07 -8.61
CA HIS A 106 11.15 -11.25 -9.26
C HIS A 106 10.94 -9.95 -8.50
N PRO A 107 10.93 -8.82 -9.20
CA PRO A 107 10.61 -7.57 -8.52
C PRO A 107 9.19 -7.61 -8.01
N HIS A 108 8.99 -7.12 -6.81
CA HIS A 108 7.66 -7.00 -6.25
C HIS A 108 7.60 -5.79 -5.33
N VAL A 109 6.41 -5.23 -5.20
CA VAL A 109 6.18 -4.11 -4.31
C VAL A 109 5.08 -4.44 -3.33
N HIS A 110 5.15 -3.79 -2.19
CA HIS A 110 4.10 -3.86 -1.18
C HIS A 110 3.52 -2.48 -1.02
N ILE A 111 2.20 -2.41 -0.99
CA ILE A 111 1.48 -1.16 -0.76
C ILE A 111 0.80 -1.28 0.59
N CYS A 112 1.14 -0.37 1.50
CA CYS A 112 0.45 -0.27 2.77
C CYS A 112 -0.42 0.97 2.69
N LEU A 113 -1.72 0.82 2.89
CA LEU A 113 -2.64 1.91 2.68
C LEU A 113 -3.71 1.96 3.76
N LEU A 114 -4.33 3.12 3.87
CA LEU A 114 -5.52 3.28 4.69
C LEU A 114 -6.70 2.83 3.85
N TYR A 115 -7.26 1.69 4.20
CA TYR A 115 -8.35 1.10 3.43
C TYR A 115 -9.68 1.66 3.89
N THR A 116 -10.23 2.54 3.08
CA THR A 116 -11.54 3.13 3.36
C THR A 116 -12.53 2.55 2.36
N SER A 117 -12.65 1.23 2.39
CA SER A 117 -13.55 0.56 1.46
C SER A 117 -14.95 1.13 1.61
N PRO A 118 -15.56 1.54 0.53
CA PRO A 118 -16.96 1.93 0.62
C PRO A 118 -17.75 0.72 1.06
N SER A 119 -18.67 0.92 1.97
CA SER A 119 -19.51 -0.18 2.35
C SER A 119 -20.36 -0.57 1.14
N PRO A 120 -20.79 -1.82 1.08
CA PRO A 120 -21.68 -2.22 -0.01
C PRO A 120 -22.90 -1.32 -0.13
N ARG A 121 -23.33 -0.81 0.97
CA ARG A 121 -24.44 0.09 0.99
C ARG A 121 -24.15 1.35 0.20
N ASP A 122 -22.94 1.88 0.36
CA ASP A 122 -22.56 3.08 -0.35
C ASP A 122 -22.45 2.84 -1.83
N SER A 123 -21.99 1.67 -2.19
CA SER A 123 -21.84 1.37 -3.61
C SER A 123 -23.19 1.18 -4.28
N THR A 124 -24.19 0.84 -3.51
CA THR A 124 -25.50 0.64 -4.07
C THR A 124 -26.36 1.87 -3.97
N SER A 125 -26.15 2.59 -2.95
CA SER A 125 -26.88 3.76 -2.89
C SER A 125 -26.31 4.71 -3.72
N SER A 126 -25.93 3.91 -3.98
CA SER A 126 -25.78 4.77 -4.24
C SER A 126 -26.23 4.97 -4.44
#